data_9e54cdc7ba45eca0675a652387baa377
#
_entry.id   9e54cdc7ba45eca0675a652387baa377
#
_cell.length_a   1.000
_cell.length_b   1.000
_cell.length_c   1.000
_cell.angle_alpha   90.00
_cell.angle_beta   90.00
_cell.angle_gamma   90.00
#
_symmetry.space_group_name_H-M   'P 1'
#
loop_
_entity.id
_entity.type
_entity.pdbx_description
1 polymer ?
#
loop_
_entity_poly.entity_id
_entity_poly.type
_entity_poly.pdbx_seq_one_letter_code
_entity_poly.pdbx_strand_id
1 'polypeptide(L)'
;MTRKSPYPTRADYPALIENAKPALRELMEAASYERRIAVLNDCSLDVVNTVCTIMVLGRHSLYLRRKKPFNAPDAVFARWAADLWTLREQDKAGDIRYLCGKTDLREYLSQGLQLLRIDLTEGGTYARETR
;
A
#
# COMPACT_ATOMS: atom_id res chain seq x y z
N MET A 1 11.62 2.06 -14.87
CA MET A 1 12.73 2.85 -14.37
C MET A 1 13.10 2.45 -12.96
N THR A 2 14.38 2.29 -12.69
CA THR A 2 14.86 1.79 -11.42
C THR A 2 15.25 2.96 -10.51
N ARG A 3 14.84 2.88 -9.26
CA ARG A 3 15.24 3.87 -8.27
C ARG A 3 16.74 3.72 -8.00
N LYS A 4 17.39 4.82 -7.66
CA LYS A 4 18.80 4.80 -7.28
C LYS A 4 19.03 4.15 -5.93
N SER A 5 18.03 4.19 -5.06
CA SER A 5 18.10 3.67 -3.72
C SER A 5 17.18 2.47 -3.59
N PRO A 6 17.48 1.49 -2.73
CA PRO A 6 16.60 0.34 -2.52
C PRO A 6 15.28 0.71 -1.86
N TYR A 7 15.19 1.90 -1.28
CA TYR A 7 13.95 2.37 -0.65
C TYR A 7 13.53 3.70 -1.26
N PRO A 8 12.23 4.03 -1.24
CA PRO A 8 11.73 5.20 -1.95
C PRO A 8 11.99 6.49 -1.20
N THR A 9 11.99 7.58 -1.97
CA THR A 9 12.05 8.94 -1.44
C THR A 9 10.67 9.59 -1.60
N ARG A 10 10.55 10.83 -1.11
CA ARG A 10 9.31 11.59 -1.30
C ARG A 10 8.98 11.76 -2.78
N ALA A 11 10.01 11.88 -3.63
CA ALA A 11 9.81 12.06 -5.07
C ALA A 11 9.21 10.82 -5.71
N ASP A 12 9.46 9.63 -5.17
CA ASP A 12 8.93 8.39 -5.70
C ASP A 12 7.47 8.15 -5.32
N TYR A 13 7.00 8.80 -4.27
CA TYR A 13 5.71 8.53 -3.66
C TYR A 13 4.54 8.60 -4.63
N PRO A 14 4.40 9.68 -5.44
CA PRO A 14 3.22 9.77 -6.32
C PRO A 14 3.09 8.58 -7.28
N ALA A 15 4.20 8.18 -7.91
CA ALA A 15 4.16 7.07 -8.84
C ALA A 15 3.89 5.75 -8.14
N LEU A 16 4.50 5.54 -6.97
CA LEU A 16 4.27 4.31 -6.20
C LEU A 16 2.80 4.16 -5.84
N ILE A 17 2.18 5.25 -5.41
CA ILE A 17 0.77 5.22 -5.04
C ILE A 17 -0.11 4.97 -6.26
N GLU A 18 0.14 5.69 -7.37
CA GLU A 18 -0.66 5.50 -8.57
C GLU A 18 -0.57 4.05 -9.08
N ASN A 19 0.63 3.48 -9.05
CA ASN A 19 0.82 2.12 -9.52
C ASN A 19 0.17 1.08 -8.60
N ALA A 20 -0.05 1.42 -7.34
CA ALA A 20 -0.65 0.50 -6.38
C ALA A 20 -2.18 0.59 -6.34
N LYS A 21 -2.77 1.66 -6.86
CA LYS A 21 -4.21 1.87 -6.75
C LYS A 21 -5.06 0.72 -7.29
N PRO A 22 -4.76 0.16 -8.48
CA PRO A 22 -5.58 -0.97 -8.96
C PRO A 22 -5.59 -2.15 -7.99
N ALA A 23 -4.42 -2.51 -7.47
CA ALA A 23 -4.33 -3.61 -6.50
C ALA A 23 -5.06 -3.26 -5.20
N LEU A 24 -4.94 -2.02 -4.74
CA LEU A 24 -5.62 -1.60 -3.52
C LEU A 24 -7.14 -1.69 -3.68
N ARG A 25 -7.67 -1.27 -4.84
CA ARG A 25 -9.10 -1.38 -5.09
C ARG A 25 -9.56 -2.83 -5.02
N GLU A 26 -8.81 -3.73 -5.66
CA GLU A 26 -9.18 -5.14 -5.65
C GLU A 26 -9.06 -5.75 -4.26
N LEU A 27 -8.04 -5.37 -3.50
CA LEU A 27 -7.89 -5.88 -2.13
C LEU A 27 -9.01 -5.42 -1.22
N MET A 28 -9.50 -4.19 -1.42
CA MET A 28 -10.61 -3.69 -0.60
C MET A 28 -11.89 -4.47 -0.85
N GLU A 29 -12.01 -5.11 -2.01
CA GLU A 29 -13.17 -5.91 -2.36
C GLU A 29 -12.96 -7.41 -2.17
N ALA A 30 -11.72 -7.86 -2.02
CA ALA A 30 -11.40 -9.27 -1.95
C ALA A 30 -11.94 -9.88 -0.64
N ALA A 31 -12.75 -10.92 -0.77
CA ALA A 31 -13.39 -11.52 0.39
C ALA A 31 -12.64 -12.73 0.94
N SER A 32 -11.67 -13.27 0.20
CA SER A 32 -11.00 -14.49 0.60
C SER A 32 -9.48 -14.32 0.58
N TYR A 33 -8.81 -15.16 1.34
CA TYR A 33 -7.36 -15.24 1.34
C TYR A 33 -6.82 -15.55 -0.07
N GLU A 34 -7.46 -16.51 -0.75
CA GLU A 34 -7.02 -16.91 -2.08
C GLU A 34 -7.13 -15.78 -3.09
N ARG A 35 -8.21 -14.99 -2.99
CA ARG A 35 -8.37 -13.84 -3.89
C ARG A 35 -7.30 -12.79 -3.65
N ARG A 36 -6.99 -12.54 -2.38
CA ARG A 36 -5.94 -11.58 -2.05
C ARG A 36 -4.58 -12.02 -2.59
N ILE A 37 -4.27 -13.32 -2.43
CA ILE A 37 -3.03 -13.89 -2.96
C ILE A 37 -2.98 -13.69 -4.48
N ALA A 38 -4.07 -13.98 -5.17
CA ALA A 38 -4.12 -13.87 -6.63
C ALA A 38 -3.87 -12.44 -7.08
N VAL A 39 -4.48 -11.47 -6.40
CA VAL A 39 -4.29 -10.05 -6.74
C VAL A 39 -2.82 -9.66 -6.63
N LEU A 40 -2.20 -10.01 -5.51
CA LEU A 40 -0.83 -9.56 -5.24
C LEU A 40 0.22 -10.32 -6.04
N ASN A 41 -0.06 -11.57 -6.43
CA ASN A 41 0.86 -12.32 -7.26
C ASN A 41 1.08 -11.67 -8.62
N ASP A 42 0.07 -10.95 -9.13
CA ASP A 42 0.17 -10.26 -10.41
C ASP A 42 0.87 -8.91 -10.31
N CYS A 43 1.22 -8.48 -9.10
CA CYS A 43 1.81 -7.17 -8.88
C CYS A 43 3.33 -7.23 -8.87
N SER A 44 3.95 -6.09 -9.16
CA SER A 44 5.40 -5.95 -9.01
C SER A 44 5.77 -5.92 -7.53
N LEU A 45 7.05 -6.16 -7.24
CA LEU A 45 7.54 -6.08 -5.88
C LEU A 45 7.30 -4.68 -5.29
N ASP A 46 7.48 -3.63 -6.09
CA ASP A 46 7.23 -2.26 -5.60
C ASP A 46 5.78 -2.07 -5.19
N VAL A 47 4.83 -2.64 -5.94
CA VAL A 47 3.41 -2.54 -5.57
C VAL A 47 3.15 -3.30 -4.27
N VAL A 48 3.67 -4.52 -4.15
CA VAL A 48 3.50 -5.31 -2.92
C VAL A 48 4.08 -4.56 -1.72
N ASN A 49 5.28 -4.00 -1.88
CA ASN A 49 5.91 -3.25 -0.79
C ASN A 49 5.14 -1.99 -0.44
N THR A 50 4.56 -1.32 -1.45
CA THR A 50 3.73 -0.14 -1.22
C THR A 50 2.48 -0.48 -0.42
N VAL A 51 1.80 -1.56 -0.81
CA VAL A 51 0.61 -2.03 -0.09
C VAL A 51 0.97 -2.39 1.35
N CYS A 52 2.10 -3.05 1.54
CA CYS A 52 2.58 -3.43 2.86
C CYS A 52 2.82 -2.19 3.74
N THR A 53 3.45 -1.17 3.17
CA THR A 53 3.72 0.07 3.90
C THR A 53 2.42 0.75 4.33
N ILE A 54 1.44 0.81 3.43
CA ILE A 54 0.13 1.40 3.75
C ILE A 54 -0.54 0.61 4.87
N MET A 55 -0.49 -0.72 4.79
CA MET A 55 -1.10 -1.57 5.81
C MET A 55 -0.47 -1.35 7.19
N VAL A 56 0.86 -1.32 7.24
CA VAL A 56 1.57 -1.13 8.51
C VAL A 56 1.27 0.25 9.09
N LEU A 57 1.25 1.28 8.24
CA LEU A 57 0.88 2.63 8.68
C LEU A 57 -0.53 2.65 9.27
N GLY A 58 -1.46 2.02 8.59
CA GLY A 58 -2.84 1.97 9.06
C GLY A 58 -2.99 1.23 10.37
N ARG A 59 -2.34 0.08 10.49
CA ARG A 59 -2.38 -0.71 11.72
C ARG A 59 -1.81 0.08 12.89
N HIS A 60 -0.65 0.68 12.69
CA HIS A 60 0.01 1.46 13.73
C HIS A 60 -0.86 2.64 14.17
N SER A 61 -1.46 3.31 13.19
CA SER A 61 -2.28 4.48 13.48
C SER A 61 -3.57 4.13 14.21
N LEU A 62 -4.15 2.98 13.89
CA LEU A 62 -5.31 2.48 14.64
C LEU A 62 -4.93 2.18 16.08
N TYR A 63 -3.77 1.59 16.26
CA TYR A 63 -3.26 1.29 17.59
C TYR A 63 -3.12 2.56 18.42
N LEU A 64 -2.64 3.63 17.80
CA LEU A 64 -2.49 4.93 18.46
C LEU A 64 -3.76 5.77 18.45
N ARG A 65 -4.83 5.25 17.85
CA ARG A 65 -6.11 5.94 17.73
C ARG A 65 -5.99 7.28 17.02
N ARG A 66 -5.08 7.35 16.05
CA ARG A 66 -4.92 8.56 15.26
C ARG A 66 -6.04 8.66 14.23
N LYS A 67 -6.67 9.82 14.16
CA LYS A 67 -7.76 10.06 13.22
C LYS A 67 -7.46 11.14 12.21
N LYS A 68 -6.54 12.03 12.55
CA LYS A 68 -6.24 13.19 11.69
C LYS A 68 -5.24 12.80 10.61
N PRO A 69 -5.54 13.11 9.34
CA PRO A 69 -4.60 12.80 8.26
C PRO A 69 -3.25 13.47 8.46
N PHE A 70 -2.22 12.89 7.85
CA PHE A 70 -0.89 13.47 7.89
C PHE A 70 -0.82 14.75 7.06
N ASN A 71 -0.04 15.72 7.53
CA ASN A 71 0.16 16.97 6.79
C ASN A 71 1.02 16.76 5.55
N ALA A 72 2.00 15.88 5.65
CA ALA A 72 2.91 15.58 4.54
C ALA A 72 2.93 14.07 4.31
N PRO A 73 1.91 13.53 3.62
CA PRO A 73 1.81 12.07 3.43
C PRO A 73 3.03 11.46 2.75
N ASP A 74 3.59 12.16 1.77
CA ASP A 74 4.75 11.67 1.04
C ASP A 74 5.96 11.50 1.95
N ALA A 75 6.17 12.43 2.87
CA ALA A 75 7.28 12.36 3.81
C ALA A 75 7.09 11.21 4.81
N VAL A 76 5.87 11.06 5.30
CA VAL A 76 5.56 9.98 6.25
C VAL A 76 5.72 8.62 5.58
N PHE A 77 5.18 8.48 4.38
CA PHE A 77 5.30 7.23 3.63
C PHE A 77 6.77 6.87 3.39
N ALA A 78 7.55 7.85 2.91
CA ALA A 78 8.96 7.59 2.61
C ALA A 78 9.74 7.16 3.84
N ARG A 79 9.45 7.76 4.99
CA ARG A 79 10.11 7.40 6.24
C ARG A 79 9.81 5.97 6.66
N TRP A 80 8.53 5.57 6.60
CA TRP A 80 8.14 4.20 6.96
C TRP A 80 8.68 3.20 5.96
N ALA A 81 8.63 3.56 4.66
CA ALA A 81 9.13 2.68 3.62
C ALA A 81 10.64 2.46 3.76
N ALA A 82 11.39 3.50 4.12
CA ALA A 82 12.84 3.36 4.33
C ALA A 82 13.13 2.28 5.36
N ASP A 83 12.42 2.29 6.47
CA ASP A 83 12.62 1.29 7.52
C ASP A 83 12.17 -0.10 7.06
N LEU A 84 10.96 -0.19 6.51
CA LEU A 84 10.38 -1.48 6.16
C LEU A 84 11.12 -2.16 5.01
N TRP A 85 11.47 -1.39 3.98
CA TRP A 85 12.07 -1.98 2.79
C TRP A 85 13.55 -2.29 2.99
N THR A 86 14.20 -1.60 3.92
CA THR A 86 15.61 -1.83 4.23
C THR A 86 15.80 -3.04 5.14
N LEU A 87 14.92 -3.18 6.13
CA LEU A 87 15.05 -4.26 7.11
C LEU A 87 14.61 -5.61 6.58
N ARG A 88 13.83 -5.62 5.52
CA ARG A 88 13.31 -6.85 4.95
C ARG A 88 14.12 -7.28 3.75
N GLU A 89 14.33 -8.57 3.65
CA GLU A 89 14.82 -9.11 2.40
C GLU A 89 13.72 -8.99 1.36
N GLN A 90 14.13 -8.91 0.11
CA GLN A 90 13.16 -8.73 -0.98
C GLN A 90 12.47 -10.06 -1.26
N ASP A 91 11.58 -10.45 -0.39
CA ASP A 91 10.84 -11.71 -0.47
C ASP A 91 9.37 -11.41 -0.78
N LYS A 92 9.08 -11.29 -2.07
CA LYS A 92 7.74 -10.97 -2.53
C LYS A 92 6.71 -11.98 -2.03
N ALA A 93 7.03 -13.27 -2.13
CA ALA A 93 6.09 -14.32 -1.72
C ALA A 93 5.80 -14.26 -0.21
N GLY A 94 6.85 -14.03 0.57
CA GLY A 94 6.69 -13.90 2.02
C GLY A 94 5.86 -12.70 2.42
N ASP A 95 6.09 -11.57 1.73
CA ASP A 95 5.33 -10.36 2.01
C ASP A 95 3.86 -10.51 1.64
N ILE A 96 3.58 -11.21 0.54
CA ILE A 96 2.21 -11.48 0.13
C ILE A 96 1.50 -12.31 1.19
N ARG A 97 2.15 -13.38 1.67
CA ARG A 97 1.56 -14.22 2.71
C ARG A 97 1.32 -13.42 4.00
N TYR A 98 2.27 -12.56 4.35
CA TYR A 98 2.14 -11.72 5.53
C TYR A 98 0.93 -10.80 5.43
N LEU A 99 0.78 -10.12 4.29
CA LEU A 99 -0.35 -9.23 4.06
C LEU A 99 -1.68 -9.97 4.06
N CYS A 100 -1.75 -11.03 3.29
CA CYS A 100 -3.02 -11.72 3.07
C CYS A 100 -3.50 -12.47 4.29
N GLY A 101 -2.58 -12.79 5.20
CA GLY A 101 -2.92 -13.46 6.45
C GLY A 101 -3.53 -12.54 7.50
N LYS A 102 -3.55 -11.21 7.26
CA LYS A 102 -4.12 -10.29 8.23
C LYS A 102 -5.63 -10.32 8.16
N THR A 103 -6.27 -10.75 9.24
CA THR A 103 -7.72 -10.79 9.32
C THR A 103 -8.34 -9.42 9.06
N ASP A 104 -7.70 -8.38 9.60
CA ASP A 104 -8.21 -7.01 9.52
C ASP A 104 -7.55 -6.21 8.40
N LEU A 105 -7.11 -6.89 7.35
CA LEU A 105 -6.38 -6.22 6.26
C LEU A 105 -7.13 -5.02 5.70
N ARG A 106 -8.44 -5.18 5.43
CA ARG A 106 -9.22 -4.08 4.88
C ARG A 106 -9.26 -2.88 5.81
N GLU A 107 -9.41 -3.14 7.10
CA GLU A 107 -9.46 -2.06 8.08
C GLU A 107 -8.13 -1.33 8.14
N TYR A 108 -7.04 -2.08 8.15
CA TYR A 108 -5.70 -1.48 8.18
C TYR A 108 -5.44 -0.67 6.92
N LEU A 109 -5.80 -1.20 5.75
CA LEU A 109 -5.62 -0.48 4.49
C LEU A 109 -6.50 0.77 4.46
N SER A 110 -7.74 0.65 4.88
CA SER A 110 -8.66 1.78 4.89
C SER A 110 -8.11 2.92 5.74
N GLN A 111 -7.61 2.60 6.92
CA GLN A 111 -7.02 3.59 7.80
C GLN A 111 -5.79 4.24 7.19
N GLY A 112 -4.91 3.43 6.60
CA GLY A 112 -3.71 3.94 5.95
C GLY A 112 -4.03 4.86 4.79
N LEU A 113 -5.00 4.46 3.96
CA LEU A 113 -5.43 5.27 2.82
C LEU A 113 -5.97 6.62 3.28
N GLN A 114 -6.78 6.60 4.33
CA GLN A 114 -7.36 7.83 4.87
C GLN A 114 -6.28 8.79 5.37
N LEU A 115 -5.34 8.27 6.14
CA LEU A 115 -4.30 9.10 6.73
C LEU A 115 -3.33 9.65 5.69
N LEU A 116 -3.08 8.88 4.63
CA LEU A 116 -2.22 9.31 3.53
C LEU A 116 -2.99 10.13 2.49
N ARG A 117 -4.29 10.33 2.68
CA ARG A 117 -5.16 11.10 1.78
C ARG A 117 -5.21 10.49 0.39
N ILE A 118 -5.23 9.17 0.31
CA ILE A 118 -5.30 8.46 -0.97
C ILE A 118 -6.77 8.17 -1.29
N ASP A 119 -7.19 8.62 -2.45
CA ASP A 119 -8.58 8.41 -2.92
C ASP A 119 -8.56 7.38 -4.04
N LEU A 120 -9.10 6.21 -3.77
CA LEU A 120 -9.12 5.12 -4.74
C LEU A 120 -10.17 5.32 -5.84
N THR A 121 -11.10 6.23 -5.64
CA THR A 121 -12.11 6.50 -6.68
C THR A 121 -11.57 7.38 -7.78
N GLU A 122 -10.52 8.15 -7.51
CA GLU A 122 -9.83 8.94 -8.52
C GLU A 122 -8.81 8.09 -9.24
N GLY A 123 -8.42 8.57 -10.41
CA GLY A 123 -7.34 7.93 -11.12
C GLY A 123 -7.74 6.60 -11.71
N GLY A 124 -8.91 6.27 -11.50
CA GLY A 124 -9.36 5.13 -12.17
C GLY A 124 -9.66 5.45 -13.59
N THR A 125 -9.39 5.99 -13.79
CA THR A 125 -9.76 5.97 -14.63
C THR A 125 -9.72 5.70 -15.51
N TYR A 126 -9.65 5.69 -15.56
CA TYR A 126 -9.65 5.20 -16.08
C TYR A 126 -10.51 4.87 -16.40
N ALA A 127 -10.51 4.85 -16.45
CA ALA A 127 -11.16 4.49 -16.65
C ALA A 127 -12.29 4.28 -16.37
N ARG A 128 -12.76 4.59 -16.12
CA ARG A 128 -13.82 4.43 -15.91
C ARG A 128 -14.69 4.86 -16.57
N GLU A 129 -14.35 5.19 -17.19
CA GLU A 129 -14.78 5.34 -17.73
C GLU A 129 -15.23 4.93 -18.28
N THR A 130 -15.25 4.92 -18.60
CA THR A 130 -15.48 4.32 -19.04
C THR A 130 -15.73 3.46 -18.96
N ARG A 131 -15.78 3.32 -18.66
CA ARG A 131 -15.91 2.25 -18.50
C ARG A 131 -16.71 1.68 -18.61
#